data_deb7b3a9ac0831904412ce860a62cfa7
#
_entry.id   deb7b3a9ac0831904412ce860a62cfa7
#
_cell.length_a   1.000
_cell.length_b   1.000
_cell.length_c   1.000
_cell.angle_alpha   90.00
_cell.angle_beta   90.00
_cell.angle_gamma   90.00
#
_symmetry.space_group_name_H-M   'P 1'
#
loop_
_entity.id
_entity.type
_entity.pdbx_description
1 polymer ?
#
loop_
_entity_poly.entity_id
_entity_poly.type
_entity_poly.pdbx_seq_one_letter_code
_entity_poly.pdbx_strand_id
1 'polypeptide(L)'
;MKHLFLSALILLGLSSCQIAGLTSGYSHLSDTQKERVITLEENIDDIHDFSKVYKVSLNQVKQYIETHDKVLLYNYTPFCHSTYCVSPAALVSQCKDKGINVLVISNIYDDIFKQKHTTFPMLMIDTKQFPTKWRAKYLDLFYSPLTGHTDKELDYANFHYFEKGKYVKSYKNSNDI
;
A
#
# COMPACT_ATOMS: atom_id res chain seq x y z
N MET A 1 8.90 30.05 41.72
CA MET A 1 7.75 29.14 41.37
C MET A 1 7.22 29.33 39.94
N LYS A 2 7.08 30.56 39.40
CA LYS A 2 6.58 30.79 38.02
C LYS A 2 7.43 30.17 36.93
N HIS A 3 8.74 30.11 37.07
CA HIS A 3 9.64 29.51 36.05
C HIS A 3 9.64 27.99 36.03
N LEU A 4 9.31 27.33 37.14
CA LEU A 4 9.17 25.85 37.21
C LEU A 4 7.92 25.35 36.48
N PHE A 5 6.82 26.12 36.54
CA PHE A 5 5.59 25.79 35.80
C PHE A 5 5.75 25.93 34.27
N LEU A 6 6.53 26.96 33.83
CA LEU A 6 6.77 27.16 32.40
C LEU A 6 7.65 26.04 31.81
N SER A 7 8.66 25.57 32.56
CA SER A 7 9.54 24.49 32.15
C SER A 7 8.78 23.15 32.09
N ALA A 8 7.83 22.87 32.99
CA ALA A 8 7.00 21.68 32.98
C ALA A 8 6.03 21.67 31.80
N LEU A 9 5.49 22.83 31.40
CA LEU A 9 4.60 22.96 30.23
C LEU A 9 5.32 22.69 28.89
N ILE A 10 6.59 23.07 28.79
CA ILE A 10 7.42 22.84 27.59
C ILE A 10 7.77 21.35 27.45
N LEU A 11 8.00 20.64 28.56
CA LEU A 11 8.30 19.20 28.55
C LEU A 11 7.10 18.33 28.16
N LEU A 12 5.88 18.77 28.45
CA LEU A 12 4.64 18.08 28.06
C LEU A 12 4.29 18.25 26.57
N GLY A 13 4.83 19.27 25.90
CA GLY A 13 4.63 19.52 24.46
C GLY A 13 5.47 18.64 23.53
N LEU A 14 6.41 17.84 24.05
CA LEU A 14 7.31 17.00 23.26
C LEU A 14 6.83 15.56 23.13
N SER A 15 5.67 15.20 23.64
CA SER A 15 5.01 13.94 23.25
C SER A 15 4.52 14.08 21.80
N SER A 16 5.43 13.80 20.85
CA SER A 16 5.11 13.65 19.44
C SER A 16 4.02 12.58 19.32
N CYS A 17 2.76 13.00 19.27
CA CYS A 17 1.68 12.14 18.84
C CYS A 17 2.00 11.70 17.40
N GLN A 18 2.46 10.47 17.23
CA GLN A 18 2.59 9.85 15.92
C GLN A 18 1.18 9.68 15.36
N ILE A 19 0.79 10.57 14.44
CA ILE A 19 -0.52 10.47 13.79
C ILE A 19 -0.37 9.42 12.70
N ALA A 20 -0.91 8.21 12.96
CA ALA A 20 -0.97 7.14 11.97
C ALA A 20 -1.75 7.59 10.73
N GLY A 21 -1.33 7.15 9.57
CA GLY A 21 -2.06 7.36 8.32
C GLY A 21 -1.71 8.61 7.51
N LEU A 22 -0.92 9.55 8.02
CA LEU A 22 -0.51 10.74 7.27
C LEU A 22 0.72 10.50 6.37
N THR A 23 1.61 9.61 6.79
CA THR A 23 2.83 9.22 6.07
C THR A 23 2.88 7.71 5.88
N SER A 24 3.96 7.17 5.34
CA SER A 24 4.10 5.72 5.13
C SER A 24 4.17 4.89 6.42
N GLY A 25 4.41 5.51 7.58
CA GLY A 25 4.55 4.78 8.84
C GLY A 25 5.85 3.96 8.97
N TYR A 26 6.82 4.08 8.06
CA TYR A 26 8.09 3.31 8.13
C TYR A 26 8.85 3.52 9.42
N SER A 27 8.81 4.73 9.99
CA SER A 27 9.45 5.05 11.28
C SER A 27 8.82 4.34 12.48
N HIS A 28 7.60 3.80 12.34
CA HIS A 28 6.89 3.08 13.40
C HIS A 28 7.31 1.61 13.48
N LEU A 29 8.00 1.10 12.47
CA LEU A 29 8.49 -0.27 12.44
C LEU A 29 9.62 -0.49 13.45
N SER A 30 9.59 -1.63 14.15
CA SER A 30 10.73 -2.12 14.92
C SER A 30 11.90 -2.48 13.99
N ASP A 31 13.11 -2.61 14.54
CA ASP A 31 14.27 -2.92 13.71
C ASP A 31 14.14 -4.31 13.05
N THR A 32 13.60 -5.30 13.75
CA THR A 32 13.31 -6.63 13.18
C THR A 32 12.25 -6.59 12.07
N GLN A 33 11.30 -5.65 12.13
CA GLN A 33 10.33 -5.44 11.03
C GLN A 33 10.99 -4.74 9.84
N LYS A 34 11.88 -3.75 10.08
CA LYS A 34 12.62 -3.07 9.01
C LYS A 34 13.51 -4.02 8.22
N GLU A 35 14.14 -5.01 8.87
CA GLU A 35 14.94 -6.07 8.22
C GLU A 35 14.11 -6.93 7.24
N ARG A 36 12.79 -6.99 7.43
CA ARG A 36 11.88 -7.71 6.55
C ARG A 36 11.32 -6.83 5.42
N VAL A 37 11.68 -5.56 5.35
CA VAL A 37 11.31 -4.65 4.26
C VAL A 37 12.42 -4.60 3.24
N ILE A 38 12.20 -5.21 2.08
CA ILE A 38 13.18 -5.37 1.02
C ILE A 38 12.85 -4.43 -0.15
N THR A 39 13.84 -3.77 -0.72
CA THR A 39 13.66 -3.12 -2.03
C THR A 39 13.67 -4.20 -3.09
N LEU A 40 12.62 -4.29 -3.90
CA LEU A 40 12.56 -5.25 -4.98
C LEU A 40 13.48 -4.76 -6.13
N GLU A 41 14.47 -5.58 -6.47
CA GLU A 41 15.38 -5.31 -7.60
C GLU A 41 14.98 -6.11 -8.84
N GLU A 42 14.27 -7.22 -8.67
CA GLU A 42 13.83 -8.14 -9.70
C GLU A 42 12.38 -7.86 -10.14
N ASN A 43 11.82 -8.76 -10.97
CA ASN A 43 10.40 -8.68 -11.34
C ASN A 43 9.51 -9.13 -10.18
N ILE A 44 8.26 -8.66 -10.17
CA ILE A 44 7.28 -9.05 -9.14
C ILE A 44 7.01 -10.56 -9.19
N ASP A 45 7.07 -11.18 -10.37
CA ASP A 45 6.86 -12.62 -10.56
C ASP A 45 7.96 -13.49 -9.92
N ASP A 46 9.14 -12.94 -9.71
CA ASP A 46 10.29 -13.66 -9.14
C ASP A 46 10.27 -13.68 -7.60
N ILE A 47 9.24 -13.09 -6.97
CA ILE A 47 9.10 -13.11 -5.51
C ILE A 47 8.61 -14.48 -5.03
N HIS A 48 9.45 -15.16 -4.23
CA HIS A 48 9.12 -16.47 -3.66
C HIS A 48 9.06 -16.47 -2.12
N ASP A 49 9.63 -15.46 -1.45
CA ASP A 49 9.60 -15.33 0.01
C ASP A 49 8.49 -14.40 0.47
N PHE A 50 7.31 -14.94 0.74
CA PHE A 50 6.14 -14.16 1.18
C PHE A 50 6.18 -13.75 2.67
N SER A 51 7.26 -14.04 3.39
CA SER A 51 7.46 -13.57 4.77
C SER A 51 7.90 -12.11 4.86
N LYS A 52 8.25 -11.51 3.74
CA LYS A 52 8.78 -10.14 3.60
C LYS A 52 7.76 -9.19 2.99
N VAL A 53 8.07 -7.91 3.08
CA VAL A 53 7.36 -6.82 2.42
C VAL A 53 8.30 -6.21 1.38
N TYR A 54 7.86 -6.16 0.13
CA TYR A 54 8.68 -5.72 -0.98
C TYR A 54 8.29 -4.32 -1.43
N LYS A 55 9.24 -3.37 -1.35
CA LYS A 55 9.06 -2.05 -1.91
C LYS A 55 9.12 -2.13 -3.44
N VAL A 56 8.05 -1.69 -4.09
CA VAL A 56 7.93 -1.69 -5.54
C VAL A 56 7.87 -0.28 -6.10
N SER A 57 8.52 -0.10 -7.25
CA SER A 57 8.43 1.12 -8.02
C SER A 57 7.20 1.15 -8.92
N LEU A 58 6.81 2.34 -9.34
CA LEU A 58 5.77 2.54 -10.34
C LEU A 58 6.07 1.77 -11.65
N ASN A 59 7.33 1.77 -12.08
CA ASN A 59 7.74 1.09 -13.33
C ASN A 59 7.61 -0.44 -13.21
N GLN A 60 7.95 -1.05 -12.08
CA GLN A 60 7.78 -2.50 -11.88
C GLN A 60 6.30 -2.90 -11.90
N VAL A 61 5.42 -2.09 -11.29
CA VAL A 61 3.97 -2.35 -11.33
C VAL A 61 3.42 -2.17 -12.74
N LYS A 62 3.87 -1.15 -13.47
CA LYS A 62 3.50 -0.92 -14.87
C LYS A 62 3.93 -2.09 -15.78
N GLN A 63 5.17 -2.54 -15.63
CA GLN A 63 5.68 -3.71 -16.37
C GLN A 63 4.85 -4.97 -16.07
N TYR A 64 4.49 -5.21 -14.81
CA TYR A 64 3.63 -6.35 -14.44
C TYR A 64 2.25 -6.26 -15.11
N ILE A 65 1.63 -5.07 -15.11
CA ILE A 65 0.35 -4.84 -15.79
C ILE A 65 0.46 -5.12 -17.30
N GLU A 66 1.56 -4.71 -17.93
CA GLU A 66 1.79 -4.89 -19.38
C GLU A 66 2.04 -6.34 -19.80
N THR A 67 2.56 -7.18 -18.88
CA THR A 67 2.93 -8.58 -19.16
C THR A 67 1.83 -9.59 -18.81
N HIS A 68 0.74 -9.16 -18.14
CA HIS A 68 -0.35 -10.02 -17.69
C HIS A 68 -1.68 -9.62 -18.31
N ASP A 69 -2.48 -10.62 -18.72
CA ASP A 69 -3.76 -10.39 -19.40
C ASP A 69 -4.77 -9.65 -18.52
N LYS A 70 -4.91 -10.05 -17.25
CA LYS A 70 -5.87 -9.47 -16.29
C LYS A 70 -5.18 -9.20 -14.95
N VAL A 71 -5.14 -7.95 -14.55
CA VAL A 71 -4.50 -7.53 -13.30
C VAL A 71 -5.46 -6.69 -12.48
N LEU A 72 -5.55 -7.00 -11.20
CA LEU A 72 -6.24 -6.19 -10.20
C LEU A 72 -5.21 -5.63 -9.22
N LEU A 73 -5.05 -4.33 -9.17
CA LEU A 73 -4.29 -3.66 -8.11
C LEU A 73 -5.22 -3.44 -6.92
N TYR A 74 -4.83 -3.93 -5.77
CA TYR A 74 -5.51 -3.64 -4.51
C TYR A 74 -4.68 -2.64 -3.70
N ASN A 75 -5.16 -1.39 -3.63
CA ASN A 75 -4.63 -0.33 -2.76
C ASN A 75 -4.98 -0.66 -1.30
N TYR A 76 -4.12 -1.46 -0.65
CA TYR A 76 -4.39 -2.06 0.64
C TYR A 76 -3.99 -1.15 1.80
N THR A 77 -4.88 -1.01 2.77
CA THR A 77 -4.63 -0.34 4.05
C THR A 77 -4.76 -1.36 5.18
N PRO A 78 -3.65 -1.81 5.83
CA PRO A 78 -3.67 -2.96 6.76
C PRO A 78 -4.57 -2.79 7.97
N PHE A 79 -4.73 -1.57 8.49
CA PHE A 79 -5.59 -1.28 9.65
C PHE A 79 -7.01 -0.87 9.28
N CYS A 80 -7.43 -1.09 8.04
CA CYS A 80 -8.79 -0.75 7.62
C CYS A 80 -9.79 -1.76 8.19
N HIS A 81 -10.85 -1.25 8.81
CA HIS A 81 -11.94 -2.03 9.42
C HIS A 81 -13.32 -1.70 8.83
N SER A 82 -13.36 -0.96 7.71
CA SER A 82 -14.63 -0.64 7.05
C SER A 82 -15.18 -1.85 6.25
N THR A 83 -16.45 -1.81 5.90
CA THR A 83 -17.11 -2.83 5.06
C THR A 83 -16.54 -2.90 3.64
N TYR A 84 -15.79 -1.89 3.21
CA TYR A 84 -15.09 -1.85 1.92
C TYR A 84 -13.71 -2.54 1.96
N CYS A 85 -13.22 -2.92 3.14
CA CYS A 85 -11.93 -3.55 3.31
C CYS A 85 -12.10 -5.07 3.29
N VAL A 86 -11.44 -5.70 2.33
CA VAL A 86 -11.47 -7.16 2.16
C VAL A 86 -10.13 -7.76 2.60
N SER A 87 -10.18 -8.99 3.11
CA SER A 87 -8.96 -9.75 3.36
C SER A 87 -8.19 -9.96 2.06
N PRO A 88 -6.90 -9.58 1.99
CA PRO A 88 -6.09 -9.82 0.79
C PRO A 88 -6.10 -11.29 0.35
N ALA A 89 -6.01 -12.24 1.28
CA ALA A 89 -6.01 -13.66 0.98
C ALA A 89 -7.35 -14.11 0.34
N ALA A 90 -8.48 -13.62 0.86
CA ALA A 90 -9.80 -13.93 0.28
C ALA A 90 -9.94 -13.36 -1.14
N LEU A 91 -9.49 -12.11 -1.35
CA LEU A 91 -9.52 -11.47 -2.66
C LEU A 91 -8.65 -12.21 -3.68
N VAL A 92 -7.40 -12.55 -3.31
CA VAL A 92 -6.48 -13.30 -4.17
C VAL A 92 -7.09 -14.66 -4.56
N SER A 93 -7.69 -15.37 -3.60
CA SER A 93 -8.37 -16.66 -3.88
C SER A 93 -9.55 -16.48 -4.84
N GLN A 94 -10.43 -15.52 -4.57
CA GLN A 94 -11.60 -15.23 -5.40
C GLN A 94 -11.24 -14.85 -6.84
N CYS A 95 -10.21 -14.03 -7.00
CA CYS A 95 -9.76 -13.55 -8.30
C CYS A 95 -9.03 -14.62 -9.11
N LYS A 96 -8.35 -15.57 -8.43
CA LYS A 96 -7.68 -16.71 -9.07
C LYS A 96 -8.65 -17.54 -9.89
N ASP A 97 -9.84 -17.80 -9.37
CA ASP A 97 -10.88 -18.59 -10.06
C ASP A 97 -11.42 -17.87 -11.32
N LYS A 98 -11.25 -16.54 -11.39
CA LYS A 98 -11.60 -15.69 -12.54
C LYS A 98 -10.43 -15.47 -13.51
N GLY A 99 -9.26 -16.03 -13.24
CA GLY A 99 -8.03 -15.80 -14.01
C GLY A 99 -7.48 -14.38 -13.88
N ILE A 100 -7.73 -13.71 -12.75
CA ILE A 100 -7.26 -12.34 -12.47
C ILE A 100 -6.08 -12.40 -11.51
N ASN A 101 -4.94 -11.86 -11.92
CA ASN A 101 -3.76 -11.70 -11.06
C ASN A 101 -3.96 -10.50 -10.13
N VAL A 102 -3.80 -10.70 -8.83
CA VAL A 102 -3.97 -9.63 -7.83
C VAL A 102 -2.62 -9.18 -7.30
N LEU A 103 -2.30 -7.91 -7.44
CA LEU A 103 -1.21 -7.27 -6.71
C LEU A 103 -1.76 -6.57 -5.47
N VAL A 104 -1.42 -7.09 -4.29
CA VAL A 104 -1.74 -6.45 -3.02
C VAL A 104 -0.64 -5.45 -2.68
N ILE A 105 -0.93 -4.17 -2.87
CA ILE A 105 0.03 -3.08 -2.68
C ILE A 105 -0.41 -2.27 -1.46
N SER A 106 0.31 -2.45 -0.36
CA SER A 106 0.08 -1.65 0.83
C SER A 106 0.51 -0.20 0.60
N ASN A 107 -0.29 0.71 1.11
CA ASN A 107 -0.01 2.14 1.05
C ASN A 107 0.60 2.70 2.34
N ILE A 108 0.78 1.85 3.36
CA ILE A 108 1.31 2.22 4.67
C ILE A 108 1.91 1.00 5.38
N TYR A 109 2.90 1.21 6.25
CA TYR A 109 3.54 0.15 7.03
C TYR A 109 2.81 -0.17 8.34
N ASP A 110 1.96 0.73 8.85
CA ASP A 110 1.22 0.47 10.07
C ASP A 110 0.39 -0.81 9.92
N ASP A 111 0.55 -1.72 10.86
CA ASP A 111 -0.10 -3.04 10.93
C ASP A 111 0.22 -4.05 9.79
N ILE A 112 1.11 -3.72 8.86
CA ILE A 112 1.43 -4.58 7.70
C ILE A 112 1.93 -5.98 8.10
N PHE A 113 2.58 -6.11 9.25
CA PHE A 113 3.11 -7.37 9.77
C PHE A 113 2.16 -8.09 10.75
N LYS A 114 0.98 -7.56 11.04
CA LYS A 114 0.00 -8.23 11.91
C LYS A 114 -0.62 -9.46 11.27
N GLN A 115 -0.74 -9.47 9.95
CA GLN A 115 -1.24 -10.62 9.21
C GLN A 115 -0.07 -11.38 8.55
N LYS A 116 -0.13 -12.71 8.60
CA LYS A 116 0.81 -13.55 7.86
C LYS A 116 0.31 -13.73 6.44
N HIS A 117 1.13 -13.36 5.47
CA HIS A 117 0.87 -13.60 4.06
C HIS A 117 1.71 -14.80 3.61
N THR A 118 1.08 -15.86 3.16
CA THR A 118 1.75 -17.12 2.80
C THR A 118 1.46 -17.57 1.37
N THR A 119 0.54 -16.90 0.69
CA THR A 119 0.04 -17.31 -0.64
C THR A 119 0.23 -16.25 -1.72
N PHE A 120 0.71 -15.06 -1.35
CA PHE A 120 0.97 -13.95 -2.27
C PHE A 120 2.01 -13.00 -1.65
N PRO A 121 2.79 -12.27 -2.46
CA PRO A 121 3.72 -11.28 -1.97
C PRO A 121 2.98 -10.04 -1.43
N MET A 122 3.38 -9.53 -0.27
CA MET A 122 2.96 -8.24 0.21
C MET A 122 3.87 -7.17 -0.39
N LEU A 123 3.28 -6.32 -1.23
CA LEU A 123 3.98 -5.20 -1.83
C LEU A 123 3.75 -3.92 -1.02
N MET A 124 4.67 -2.99 -1.11
CA MET A 124 4.56 -1.65 -0.53
C MET A 124 5.07 -0.63 -1.55
N ILE A 125 4.37 0.48 -1.69
CA ILE A 125 4.82 1.59 -2.54
C ILE A 125 6.20 2.06 -2.07
N ASP A 126 7.21 2.07 -2.95
CA ASP A 126 8.48 2.72 -2.64
C ASP A 126 8.32 4.23 -2.64
N THR A 127 8.10 4.79 -1.46
CA THR A 127 7.85 6.23 -1.31
C THR A 127 9.07 7.10 -1.59
N LYS A 128 10.29 6.50 -1.69
CA LYS A 128 11.52 7.24 -2.02
C LYS A 128 11.53 7.78 -3.45
N GLN A 129 10.74 7.20 -4.36
CA GLN A 129 10.63 7.68 -5.74
C GLN A 129 9.80 8.97 -5.87
N PHE A 130 9.15 9.44 -4.80
CA PHE A 130 8.29 10.61 -4.83
C PHE A 130 8.86 11.77 -4.00
N PRO A 131 8.67 13.03 -4.44
CA PRO A 131 9.17 14.23 -3.73
C PRO A 131 8.29 14.60 -2.52
N THR A 132 7.60 13.64 -1.91
CA THR A 132 6.68 13.86 -0.80
C THR A 132 6.64 12.69 0.16
N LYS A 133 6.44 12.99 1.46
CA LYS A 133 6.18 11.99 2.50
C LYS A 133 4.69 11.84 2.82
N TRP A 134 3.84 12.75 2.30
CA TRP A 134 2.41 12.76 2.56
C TRP A 134 1.70 11.65 1.80
N ARG A 135 1.01 10.76 2.54
CA ARG A 135 0.38 9.57 1.98
C ARG A 135 -0.59 9.89 0.84
N ALA A 136 -1.52 10.81 1.03
CA ALA A 136 -2.47 11.19 -0.02
C ALA A 136 -1.77 11.63 -1.32
N LYS A 137 -0.64 12.35 -1.21
CA LYS A 137 0.11 12.83 -2.38
C LYS A 137 0.88 11.73 -3.08
N TYR A 138 1.58 10.84 -2.34
CA TYR A 138 2.30 9.78 -3.04
C TYR A 138 1.38 8.69 -3.60
N LEU A 139 0.18 8.48 -3.01
CA LEU A 139 -0.84 7.62 -3.60
C LEU A 139 -1.30 8.17 -4.95
N ASP A 140 -1.62 9.44 -5.02
CA ASP A 140 -2.01 10.09 -6.26
C ASP A 140 -0.88 9.99 -7.32
N LEU A 141 0.36 10.29 -6.93
CA LEU A 141 1.53 10.17 -7.80
C LEU A 141 1.83 8.73 -8.26
N PHE A 142 1.40 7.72 -7.49
CA PHE A 142 1.58 6.32 -7.85
C PHE A 142 0.46 5.80 -8.74
N TYR A 143 -0.81 6.06 -8.40
CA TYR A 143 -1.95 5.49 -9.13
C TYR A 143 -2.39 6.30 -10.35
N SER A 144 -2.25 7.64 -10.33
CA SER A 144 -2.66 8.47 -11.47
C SER A 144 -1.95 8.14 -12.78
N PRO A 145 -0.63 7.87 -12.82
CA PRO A 145 0.03 7.46 -14.06
C PRO A 145 -0.39 6.07 -14.57
N LEU A 146 -0.95 5.22 -13.71
CA LEU A 146 -1.44 3.89 -14.08
C LEU A 146 -2.86 3.93 -14.61
N THR A 147 -3.73 4.76 -14.02
CA THR A 147 -5.17 4.82 -14.32
C THR A 147 -5.56 5.93 -15.28
N GLY A 148 -4.72 6.96 -15.42
CA GLY A 148 -5.05 8.20 -16.13
C GLY A 148 -5.96 9.15 -15.34
N HIS A 149 -6.24 8.85 -14.06
CA HIS A 149 -7.16 9.61 -13.21
C HIS A 149 -6.54 9.88 -11.83
N THR A 150 -6.88 11.01 -11.23
CA THR A 150 -6.53 11.30 -9.83
C THR A 150 -7.35 10.45 -8.86
N ASP A 151 -6.84 10.25 -7.65
CA ASP A 151 -7.52 9.48 -6.60
C ASP A 151 -8.94 10.03 -6.31
N LYS A 152 -9.10 11.37 -6.37
CA LYS A 152 -10.40 12.03 -6.22
C LYS A 152 -11.36 11.72 -7.37
N GLU A 153 -10.89 11.70 -8.62
CA GLU A 153 -11.71 11.32 -9.79
C GLU A 153 -12.15 9.85 -9.72
N LEU A 154 -11.30 8.99 -9.15
CA LEU A 154 -11.62 7.58 -8.88
C LEU A 154 -12.50 7.38 -7.62
N ASP A 155 -12.94 8.49 -6.99
CA ASP A 155 -13.77 8.48 -5.79
C ASP A 155 -13.15 7.62 -4.65
N TYR A 156 -11.81 7.69 -4.51
CA TYR A 156 -10.99 6.95 -3.53
C TYR A 156 -11.20 5.43 -3.59
N ALA A 157 -11.33 4.89 -4.79
CA ALA A 157 -11.49 3.46 -5.02
C ALA A 157 -10.23 2.68 -4.57
N ASN A 158 -10.45 1.50 -4.00
CA ASN A 158 -9.36 0.64 -3.54
C ASN A 158 -8.89 -0.38 -4.57
N PHE A 159 -9.65 -0.62 -5.62
CA PHE A 159 -9.37 -1.66 -6.60
C PHE A 159 -9.31 -1.06 -8.00
N HIS A 160 -8.22 -1.32 -8.72
CA HIS A 160 -8.02 -0.82 -10.08
C HIS A 160 -7.78 -2.00 -11.00
N TYR A 161 -8.67 -2.21 -11.97
CA TYR A 161 -8.64 -3.35 -12.88
C TYR A 161 -8.05 -2.96 -14.23
N PHE A 162 -7.16 -3.82 -14.71
CA PHE A 162 -6.48 -3.70 -15.97
C PHE A 162 -6.67 -4.95 -16.80
N GLU A 163 -6.79 -4.79 -18.11
CA GLU A 163 -6.84 -5.87 -19.08
C GLU A 163 -5.92 -5.57 -20.25
N LYS A 164 -5.06 -6.54 -20.58
CA LYS A 164 -4.07 -6.44 -21.67
C LYS A 164 -3.23 -5.16 -21.59
N GLY A 165 -2.73 -4.85 -20.39
CA GLY A 165 -1.91 -3.67 -20.13
C GLY A 165 -2.66 -2.35 -20.03
N LYS A 166 -3.99 -2.32 -20.18
CA LYS A 166 -4.78 -1.09 -20.19
C LYS A 166 -5.70 -1.01 -18.97
N TYR A 167 -5.78 0.20 -18.40
CA TYR A 167 -6.78 0.49 -17.37
C TYR A 167 -8.19 0.34 -17.92
N VAL A 168 -9.04 -0.34 -17.16
CA VAL A 168 -10.44 -0.58 -17.53
C VAL A 168 -11.38 0.17 -16.57
N LYS A 169 -11.24 -0.05 -15.26
CA LYS A 169 -12.18 0.46 -14.28
C LYS A 169 -11.62 0.39 -12.86
N SER A 170 -12.11 1.25 -11.99
CA SER A 170 -11.89 1.17 -10.55
C SER A 170 -13.16 0.80 -9.80
N TYR A 171 -12.99 0.12 -8.66
CA TYR A 171 -14.09 -0.31 -7.82
C TYR A 171 -13.83 0.11 -6.36
N LYS A 172 -14.88 0.46 -5.65
CA LYS A 172 -14.86 0.68 -4.20
C LYS A 172 -15.05 -0.61 -3.43
N ASN A 173 -15.90 -1.49 -3.95
CA ASN A 173 -16.30 -2.74 -3.32
C ASN A 173 -15.76 -3.92 -4.12
N SER A 174 -15.18 -4.91 -3.43
CA SER A 174 -14.69 -6.14 -4.06
C SER A 174 -15.82 -7.02 -4.62
N ASN A 175 -17.05 -6.84 -4.18
CA ASN A 175 -18.21 -7.58 -4.73
C ASN A 175 -18.57 -7.17 -6.16
N ASP A 176 -18.04 -6.03 -6.62
CA ASP A 176 -18.31 -5.48 -7.96
C ASP A 176 -17.28 -5.94 -9.01
N ILE A 177 -16.26 -6.76 -8.58
CA ILE A 177 -15.16 -7.29 -9.41
C ILE A 177 -15.52 -8.60 -10.11
#